data_071336bdbb560261e300688e1bb11fd5
#
_entry.id   071336bdbb560261e300688e1bb11fd5
#
_cell.length_a   1.000
_cell.length_b   1.000
_cell.length_c   1.000
_cell.angle_alpha   90.00
_cell.angle_beta   90.00
_cell.angle_gamma   90.00
#
_symmetry.space_group_name_H-M   'P 1'
#
loop_
_entity.id
_entity.type
_entity.pdbx_description
1 polymer ?
#
loop_
_entity_poly.entity_id
_entity_poly.type
_entity_poly.pdbx_seq_one_letter_code
_entity_poly.pdbx_strand_id
1 'polypeptide(L)'
;MDFGFSEEQEMLRDAAKRFLADNCPTKFVRQMMADPTAHDAAFWKKLVDLGWPGLLIPESYGGQGGSFLDMTVIVEEAGKALVPGPFFTSALLAAPLLIEGGSDQQKKDILPRMAKGEFIGTVAIAEAAGCFGFTV
;
A
#
# COMPACT_ATOMS: atom_id res chain seq x y z
N MET A 1 8.62 -6.19 29.08
CA MET A 1 8.17 -6.40 27.70
C MET A 1 7.91 -5.01 27.13
N ASP A 2 8.71 -4.58 26.16
CA ASP A 2 8.53 -3.27 25.55
C ASP A 2 7.54 -3.44 24.38
N PHE A 3 6.43 -2.71 24.42
CA PHE A 3 5.42 -2.70 23.36
C PHE A 3 5.55 -1.50 22.43
N GLY A 4 6.65 -0.75 22.55
CA GLY A 4 6.96 0.37 21.67
C GLY A 4 7.43 -0.08 20.30
N PHE A 5 7.44 0.86 19.35
CA PHE A 5 8.08 0.64 18.06
C PHE A 5 9.61 0.65 18.23
N SER A 6 10.32 -0.07 17.35
CA SER A 6 11.77 0.00 17.30
C SER A 6 12.25 1.38 16.84
N GLU A 7 13.53 1.70 17.09
CA GLU A 7 14.13 2.95 16.59
C GLU A 7 14.01 3.07 15.06
N GLU A 8 14.15 1.96 14.33
CA GLU A 8 13.98 1.91 12.88
C GLU A 8 12.54 2.23 12.46
N GLN A 9 11.56 1.70 13.18
CA GLN A 9 10.15 1.98 12.94
C GLN A 9 9.76 3.42 13.27
N GLU A 10 10.34 4.02 14.31
CA GLU A 10 10.15 5.44 14.60
C GLU A 10 10.81 6.33 13.53
N MET A 11 11.98 5.95 13.02
CA MET A 11 12.60 6.65 11.89
C MET A 11 11.75 6.56 10.63
N LEU A 12 11.16 5.38 10.36
CA LEU A 12 10.24 5.17 9.25
C LEU A 12 8.99 6.05 9.39
N ARG A 13 8.41 6.14 10.59
CA ARG A 13 7.28 7.01 10.91
C ARG A 13 7.60 8.47 10.63
N ASP A 14 8.74 8.95 11.12
CA ASP A 14 9.15 10.34 10.94
C ASP A 14 9.42 10.67 9.46
N ALA A 15 9.98 9.74 8.72
CA ALA A 15 10.20 9.88 7.29
C ALA A 15 8.86 9.94 6.54
N ALA A 16 7.92 9.03 6.85
CA ALA A 16 6.59 9.00 6.26
C ALA A 16 5.82 10.30 6.57
N LYS A 17 5.83 10.74 7.80
CA LYS A 17 5.17 11.98 8.25
C LYS A 17 5.69 13.21 7.49
N ARG A 18 7.02 13.35 7.37
CA ARG A 18 7.65 14.47 6.64
C ARG A 18 7.28 14.42 5.15
N PHE A 19 7.44 13.25 4.53
CA PHE A 19 7.08 13.08 3.13
C PHE A 19 5.62 13.46 2.84
N LEU A 20 4.69 13.00 3.68
CA LEU A 20 3.26 13.26 3.49
C LEU A 20 2.89 14.72 3.76
N ALA A 21 3.53 15.37 4.73
CA ALA A 21 3.33 16.81 4.97
C ALA A 21 3.68 17.64 3.73
N ASP A 22 4.77 17.26 3.02
CA ASP A 22 5.25 18.00 1.86
C ASP A 22 4.48 17.64 0.57
N ASN A 23 4.03 16.39 0.44
CA ASN A 23 3.50 15.88 -0.84
C ASN A 23 1.99 15.59 -0.83
N CYS A 24 1.35 15.52 0.33
CA CYS A 24 -0.08 15.25 0.48
C CYS A 24 -0.79 16.27 1.39
N PRO A 25 -0.65 17.59 1.12
CA PRO A 25 -1.35 18.58 1.91
C PRO A 25 -2.87 18.49 1.68
N THR A 26 -3.68 18.95 2.63
CA THR A 26 -5.15 18.92 2.56
C THR A 26 -5.73 19.51 1.27
N LYS A 27 -5.04 20.50 0.69
CA LYS A 27 -5.44 21.07 -0.62
C LYS A 27 -5.37 20.03 -1.72
N PHE A 28 -4.29 19.23 -1.77
CA PHE A 28 -4.12 18.14 -2.73
C PHE A 28 -5.20 17.06 -2.53
N VAL A 29 -5.46 16.65 -1.29
CA VAL A 29 -6.53 15.69 -0.97
C VAL A 29 -7.88 16.16 -1.51
N ARG A 30 -8.23 17.43 -1.28
CA ARG A 30 -9.49 18.00 -1.80
C ARG A 30 -9.56 18.05 -3.32
N GLN A 31 -8.43 18.29 -4.00
CA GLN A 31 -8.36 18.21 -5.45
C GLN A 31 -8.64 16.78 -5.93
N MET A 32 -8.04 15.78 -5.29
CA MET A 32 -8.29 14.36 -5.62
C MET A 32 -9.72 13.91 -5.33
N MET A 33 -10.37 14.44 -4.30
CA MET A 33 -11.79 14.18 -4.03
C MET A 33 -12.72 14.69 -5.14
N ALA A 34 -12.32 15.75 -5.84
CA ALA A 34 -13.07 16.32 -6.96
C ALA A 34 -12.71 15.67 -8.31
N ASP A 35 -11.63 14.91 -8.38
CA ASP A 35 -11.19 14.22 -9.59
C ASP A 35 -11.93 12.87 -9.74
N PRO A 36 -12.58 12.60 -10.88
CA PRO A 36 -13.31 11.35 -11.10
C PRO A 36 -12.45 10.09 -10.99
N THR A 37 -11.14 10.20 -11.24
CA THR A 37 -10.19 9.07 -11.16
C THR A 37 -9.62 8.91 -9.75
N ALA A 38 -9.61 9.97 -8.95
CA ALA A 38 -8.96 10.04 -7.63
C ALA A 38 -7.51 9.50 -7.66
N HIS A 39 -6.85 9.58 -8.82
CA HIS A 39 -5.52 9.05 -9.07
C HIS A 39 -4.61 10.08 -9.71
N ASP A 40 -3.53 10.43 -9.00
CA ASP A 40 -2.45 11.27 -9.51
C ASP A 40 -1.20 10.42 -9.77
N ALA A 41 -0.82 10.29 -11.04
CA ALA A 41 0.31 9.45 -11.44
C ALA A 41 1.66 9.95 -10.91
N ALA A 42 1.81 11.27 -10.73
CA ALA A 42 3.04 11.85 -10.19
C ALA A 42 3.17 11.55 -8.70
N PHE A 43 2.07 11.64 -7.95
CA PHE A 43 2.04 11.25 -6.54
C PHE A 43 2.25 9.75 -6.37
N TRP A 44 1.58 8.92 -7.18
CA TRP A 44 1.79 7.47 -7.21
C TRP A 44 3.25 7.11 -7.42
N LYS A 45 3.90 7.75 -8.41
CA LYS A 45 5.32 7.54 -8.67
C LYS A 45 6.19 7.85 -7.46
N LYS A 46 5.91 8.91 -6.70
CA LYS A 46 6.64 9.23 -5.48
C LYS A 46 6.51 8.14 -4.41
N LEU A 47 5.33 7.54 -4.25
CA LEU A 47 5.12 6.41 -3.34
C LEU A 47 5.93 5.17 -3.80
N VAL A 48 5.98 4.94 -5.11
CA VAL A 48 6.79 3.86 -5.72
C VAL A 48 8.28 4.10 -5.50
N ASP A 49 8.76 5.32 -5.72
CA ASP A 49 10.16 5.69 -5.51
C ASP A 49 10.60 5.50 -4.05
N LEU A 50 9.68 5.60 -3.08
CA LEU A 50 9.90 5.25 -1.68
C LEU A 50 9.75 3.74 -1.39
N GLY A 51 9.32 2.95 -2.37
CA GLY A 51 9.12 1.51 -2.25
C GLY A 51 7.87 1.10 -1.46
N TRP A 52 6.99 2.04 -1.10
CA TRP A 52 5.83 1.74 -0.25
C TRP A 52 4.88 0.69 -0.85
N PRO A 53 4.52 0.71 -2.15
CA PRO A 53 3.66 -0.31 -2.75
C PRO A 53 4.28 -1.72 -2.73
N GLY A 54 5.61 -1.80 -2.73
CA GLY A 54 6.36 -3.05 -2.71
C GLY A 54 6.86 -3.48 -1.34
N LEU A 55 6.52 -2.77 -0.26
CA LEU A 55 7.10 -3.01 1.06
C LEU A 55 6.85 -4.44 1.56
N LEU A 56 5.63 -4.95 1.45
CA LEU A 56 5.27 -6.31 1.87
C LEU A 56 5.66 -7.40 0.87
N ILE A 57 6.01 -7.02 -0.35
CA ILE A 57 6.37 -7.99 -1.39
C ILE A 57 7.76 -8.54 -1.09
N PRO A 58 7.95 -9.88 -1.09
CA PRO A 58 9.25 -10.48 -0.86
C PRO A 58 10.32 -9.99 -1.84
N GLU A 59 11.58 -9.92 -1.40
CA GLU A 59 12.71 -9.53 -2.22
C GLU A 59 12.88 -10.41 -3.46
N SER A 60 12.54 -11.71 -3.34
CA SER A 60 12.54 -12.67 -4.47
C SER A 60 11.62 -12.27 -5.63
N TYR A 61 10.65 -11.38 -5.38
CA TYR A 61 9.76 -10.80 -6.38
C TYR A 61 10.01 -9.30 -6.61
N GLY A 62 11.16 -8.80 -6.16
CA GLY A 62 11.57 -7.41 -6.37
C GLY A 62 10.93 -6.40 -5.41
N GLY A 63 10.32 -6.84 -4.31
CA GLY A 63 9.85 -6.00 -3.22
C GLY A 63 10.93 -5.75 -2.17
N GLN A 64 10.54 -5.21 -1.03
CA GLN A 64 11.45 -4.89 0.08
C GLN A 64 11.46 -5.96 1.20
N GLY A 65 10.54 -6.91 1.19
CA GLY A 65 10.44 -7.95 2.21
C GLY A 65 10.20 -7.43 3.64
N GLY A 66 9.62 -6.23 3.76
CA GLY A 66 9.31 -5.60 5.04
C GLY A 66 8.21 -6.33 5.80
N SER A 67 8.13 -6.07 7.08
CA SER A 67 7.13 -6.68 7.95
C SER A 67 5.76 -5.96 7.83
N PHE A 68 4.71 -6.66 8.27
CA PHE A 68 3.38 -6.05 8.35
C PHE A 68 3.35 -4.91 9.39
N LEU A 69 4.21 -4.97 10.40
CA LEU A 69 4.35 -3.92 11.40
C LEU A 69 4.95 -2.63 10.79
N ASP A 70 5.95 -2.76 9.92
CA ASP A 70 6.53 -1.61 9.21
C ASP A 70 5.48 -0.96 8.28
N MET A 71 4.70 -1.78 7.59
CA MET A 71 3.58 -1.28 6.78
C MET A 71 2.53 -0.57 7.65
N THR A 72 2.23 -1.07 8.84
CA THR A 72 1.27 -0.44 9.77
C THR A 72 1.70 0.98 10.13
N VAL A 73 3.00 1.20 10.36
CA VAL A 73 3.55 2.53 10.63
C VAL A 73 3.28 3.50 9.48
N ILE A 74 3.53 3.06 8.24
CA ILE A 74 3.27 3.88 7.05
C ILE A 74 1.77 4.17 6.87
N VAL A 75 0.94 3.14 7.04
CA VAL A 75 -0.52 3.27 6.85
C VAL A 75 -1.17 4.17 7.88
N GLU A 76 -0.68 4.15 9.12
CA GLU A 76 -1.12 5.07 10.16
C GLU A 76 -0.89 6.53 9.74
N GLU A 77 0.30 6.86 9.27
CA GLU A 77 0.61 8.21 8.78
C GLU A 77 -0.13 8.54 7.47
N ALA A 78 -0.27 7.57 6.57
CA ALA A 78 -1.07 7.73 5.34
C ALA A 78 -2.55 8.00 5.65
N GLY A 79 -3.11 7.34 6.66
CA GLY A 79 -4.47 7.58 7.14
C GLY A 79 -4.64 8.99 7.73
N LYS A 80 -3.69 9.45 8.55
CA LYS A 80 -3.69 10.82 9.10
C LYS A 80 -3.64 11.88 8.01
N ALA A 81 -2.89 11.62 6.93
CA ALA A 81 -2.77 12.52 5.78
C ALA A 81 -3.91 12.35 4.76
N LEU A 82 -4.80 11.36 4.93
CA LEU A 82 -5.88 11.02 4.00
C LEU A 82 -5.34 10.74 2.58
N VAL A 83 -4.29 9.94 2.48
CA VAL A 83 -3.63 9.62 1.20
C VAL A 83 -4.65 9.13 0.17
N PRO A 84 -4.82 9.85 -0.95
CA PRO A 84 -5.74 9.45 -2.00
C PRO A 84 -5.15 8.38 -2.92
N GLY A 85 -6.01 7.74 -3.71
CA GLY A 85 -5.60 6.79 -4.74
C GLY A 85 -5.49 5.34 -4.23
N PRO A 86 -4.85 4.47 -5.01
CA PRO A 86 -4.95 3.02 -4.84
C PRO A 86 -3.93 2.41 -3.86
N PHE A 87 -3.21 3.22 -3.07
CA PHE A 87 -2.15 2.72 -2.20
C PHE A 87 -2.65 1.63 -1.26
N PHE A 88 -3.74 1.92 -0.52
CA PHE A 88 -4.30 0.96 0.44
C PHE A 88 -4.76 -0.33 -0.24
N THR A 89 -5.54 -0.21 -1.32
CA THR A 89 -6.11 -1.38 -2.00
C THR A 89 -5.04 -2.25 -2.67
N SER A 90 -4.02 -1.63 -3.23
CA SER A 90 -2.94 -2.35 -3.91
C SER A 90 -1.93 -2.95 -2.92
N ALA A 91 -1.39 -2.15 -2.01
CA ALA A 91 -0.31 -2.57 -1.14
C ALA A 91 -0.76 -3.44 0.04
N LEU A 92 -1.97 -3.18 0.60
CA LEU A 92 -2.44 -3.88 1.80
C LEU A 92 -3.49 -4.96 1.54
N LEU A 93 -4.24 -4.87 0.44
CA LEU A 93 -5.25 -5.87 0.13
C LEU A 93 -4.78 -6.81 -0.98
N ALA A 94 -4.47 -6.28 -2.17
CA ALA A 94 -4.17 -7.12 -3.32
C ALA A 94 -2.82 -7.83 -3.22
N ALA A 95 -1.76 -7.15 -2.78
CA ALA A 95 -0.44 -7.74 -2.68
C ALA A 95 -0.38 -8.89 -1.64
N PRO A 96 -0.84 -8.72 -0.38
CA PRO A 96 -0.88 -9.81 0.58
C PRO A 96 -1.76 -10.99 0.14
N LEU A 97 -2.94 -10.71 -0.44
CA LEU A 97 -3.80 -11.77 -0.96
C LEU A 97 -3.09 -12.61 -2.03
N LEU A 98 -2.36 -11.95 -2.93
CA LEU A 98 -1.60 -12.64 -3.97
C LEU A 98 -0.40 -13.41 -3.39
N ILE A 99 0.28 -12.85 -2.38
CA ILE A 99 1.40 -13.50 -1.69
C ILE A 99 0.93 -14.81 -1.02
N GLU A 100 -0.21 -14.78 -0.35
CA GLU A 100 -0.71 -15.95 0.40
C GLU A 100 -1.46 -16.94 -0.50
N GLY A 101 -2.36 -16.45 -1.34
CA GLY A 101 -3.31 -17.27 -2.11
C GLY A 101 -2.99 -17.47 -3.59
N GLY A 102 -2.05 -16.70 -4.14
CA GLY A 102 -1.71 -16.80 -5.56
C GLY A 102 -0.91 -18.06 -5.92
N SER A 103 -1.09 -18.57 -7.13
CA SER A 103 -0.20 -19.60 -7.69
C SER A 103 1.21 -19.04 -7.93
N ASP A 104 2.21 -19.92 -8.01
CA ASP A 104 3.60 -19.51 -8.29
C ASP A 104 3.73 -18.69 -9.58
N GLN A 105 2.95 -19.04 -10.60
CA GLN A 105 2.94 -18.30 -11.87
C GLN A 105 2.36 -16.89 -11.67
N GLN A 106 1.25 -16.76 -10.98
CA GLN A 106 0.64 -15.46 -10.68
C GLN A 106 1.57 -14.57 -9.85
N LYS A 107 2.23 -15.15 -8.84
CA LYS A 107 3.20 -14.41 -8.02
C LYS A 107 4.36 -13.88 -8.87
N LYS A 108 4.94 -14.73 -9.74
CA LYS A 108 6.05 -14.35 -10.62
C LYS A 108 5.68 -13.29 -11.66
N ASP A 109 4.45 -13.33 -12.16
CA ASP A 109 4.00 -12.41 -13.21
C ASP A 109 3.54 -11.07 -12.66
N ILE A 110 2.89 -11.05 -11.48
CA ILE A 110 2.19 -9.87 -10.99
C ILE A 110 2.99 -9.12 -9.91
N LEU A 111 3.55 -9.83 -8.90
CA LEU A 111 4.22 -9.17 -7.78
C LEU A 111 5.36 -8.23 -8.19
N PRO A 112 6.26 -8.60 -9.14
CA PRO A 112 7.32 -7.68 -9.58
C PRO A 112 6.78 -6.39 -10.20
N ARG A 113 5.66 -6.46 -10.89
CA ARG A 113 5.01 -5.30 -11.50
C ARG A 113 4.31 -4.43 -10.46
N MET A 114 3.72 -5.06 -9.42
CA MET A 114 3.15 -4.33 -8.28
C MET A 114 4.24 -3.60 -7.50
N ALA A 115 5.38 -4.24 -7.24
CA ALA A 115 6.51 -3.62 -6.54
C ALA A 115 7.05 -2.39 -7.28
N LYS A 116 7.04 -2.41 -8.63
CA LYS A 116 7.43 -1.28 -9.49
C LYS A 116 6.31 -0.26 -9.71
N GLY A 117 5.12 -0.48 -9.15
CA GLY A 117 3.97 0.40 -9.36
C GLY A 117 3.34 0.36 -10.76
N GLU A 118 3.77 -0.57 -11.61
CA GLU A 118 3.26 -0.79 -12.97
C GLU A 118 1.91 -1.50 -13.00
N PHE A 119 1.58 -2.19 -11.91
CA PHE A 119 0.32 -2.89 -11.74
C PHE A 119 -0.33 -2.48 -10.42
N ILE A 120 -1.55 -1.99 -10.51
CA ILE A 120 -2.37 -1.57 -9.38
C ILE A 120 -3.47 -2.62 -9.20
N GLY A 121 -3.50 -3.25 -8.03
CA GLY A 121 -4.49 -4.28 -7.69
C GLY A 121 -5.58 -3.78 -6.77
N THR A 122 -6.70 -4.47 -6.81
CA THR A 122 -7.77 -4.36 -5.81
C THR A 122 -8.39 -5.72 -5.55
N VAL A 123 -9.19 -5.82 -4.50
CA VAL A 123 -9.86 -7.05 -4.09
C VAL A 123 -11.36 -6.84 -4.11
N ALA A 124 -12.08 -7.73 -4.79
CA ALA A 124 -13.52 -7.82 -4.74
C ALA A 124 -13.92 -8.92 -3.75
N ILE A 125 -14.56 -8.56 -2.63
CA ILE A 125 -14.87 -9.50 -1.53
C ILE A 125 -16.33 -9.94 -1.56
N ALA A 126 -17.20 -9.24 -2.31
CA ALA A 126 -18.62 -9.57 -2.37
C ALA A 126 -18.87 -10.79 -3.27
N GLU A 127 -19.48 -11.81 -2.71
CA GLU A 127 -19.97 -12.99 -3.43
C GLU A 127 -21.32 -12.73 -4.12
N ALA A 128 -21.74 -13.62 -5.06
CA ALA A 128 -22.91 -13.46 -5.92
C ALA A 128 -24.25 -13.23 -5.19
N ALA A 129 -24.35 -13.58 -3.90
CA ALA A 129 -25.53 -13.37 -3.06
C ALA A 129 -25.50 -12.06 -2.25
N GLY A 130 -24.49 -11.19 -2.46
CA GLY A 130 -24.30 -9.99 -1.66
C GLY A 130 -23.96 -10.26 -0.19
N CYS A 131 -23.63 -11.49 0.16
CA CYS A 131 -23.22 -11.88 1.50
C CYS A 131 -21.70 -11.66 1.66
N PHE A 132 -21.33 -10.90 2.68
CA PHE A 132 -19.98 -10.91 3.21
C PHE A 132 -19.82 -12.18 4.07
N GLY A 133 -19.70 -13.34 3.44
CA GLY A 133 -19.51 -14.61 4.12
C GLY A 133 -18.21 -15.24 3.65
N PHE A 134 -17.24 -15.36 4.55
CA PHE A 134 -16.12 -16.27 4.34
C PHE A 134 -16.63 -17.69 4.57
N THR A 135 -16.95 -18.43 3.51
CA THR A 135 -17.09 -19.88 3.59
C THR A 135 -15.68 -20.47 3.54
N VAL A 136 -15.27 -21.05 4.65
CA VAL A 136 -14.06 -21.88 4.77
C VAL A 136 -14.35 -23.24 4.15
#